data_7df3cb53a093328c950b9cc569bcffac
#
_entry.id   7df3cb53a093328c950b9cc569bcffac
#
_cell.length_a   1.000
_cell.length_b   1.000
_cell.length_c   1.000
_cell.angle_alpha   90.00
_cell.angle_beta   90.00
_cell.angle_gamma   90.00
#
_symmetry.space_group_name_H-M   'P 1'
#
loop_
_entity.id
_entity.type
_entity.pdbx_description
1 polymer ?
#
loop_
_entity_poly.entity_id
_entity_poly.type
_entity_poly.pdbx_seq_one_letter_code
_entity_poly.pdbx_strand_id
1 'polypeptide(L)'
;MGLCGLCELCGEISGSTQDGGFVTREQRTGVLQAVSAAGFFATGAILVRWAQGLSPVEITSLRMLLGGLFVAAAAWCSGESVKLPAADLRRLIPIGLIAGLHMLAFIGALSFTSVAHTLTLTYTAPLFVAALSRLVLRETLPRRSLLGIAVGLAGVAVLAGFEPRLTRRMLTGDLLAVAAAVAFALYSLLGRRERARIPLLPYASWVYLTAGLATAPFALGLLGRPVNIGALAAVFALALFPSALGHTLYNAALRRLHPSIPNLIATQEVTGGILLAWLLLHETPPWNALAGAGMTLLGVGLTLR
;
A
#
# COMPACT_ATOMS: atom_id res chain seq x y z
N MET A 1 14.47 24.23 -39.54
CA MET A 1 13.42 24.79 -38.63
C MET A 1 12.81 23.63 -37.90
N GLY A 2 12.93 23.38 -36.57
CA GLY A 2 13.73 24.04 -35.54
C GLY A 2 13.70 23.13 -34.30
N LEU A 3 14.87 22.96 -33.72
CA LEU A 3 15.18 22.18 -32.50
C LEU A 3 14.91 23.01 -31.22
N CYS A 4 13.87 23.82 -31.17
CA CYS A 4 13.65 24.81 -30.10
C CYS A 4 12.56 24.39 -29.06
N GLY A 5 11.82 23.31 -29.27
CA GLY A 5 10.75 22.89 -28.34
C GLY A 5 11.18 22.00 -27.17
N LEU A 6 12.42 21.50 -27.16
CA LEU A 6 12.93 20.62 -26.09
C LEU A 6 13.70 21.36 -24.98
N CYS A 7 14.02 22.65 -25.19
CA CYS A 7 14.77 23.45 -24.24
C CYS A 7 13.87 24.14 -23.19
N GLU A 8 12.62 24.46 -23.50
CA GLU A 8 11.69 25.08 -22.54
C GLU A 8 11.19 24.08 -21.48
N LEU A 9 11.01 22.81 -21.82
CA LEU A 9 10.65 21.76 -20.85
C LEU A 9 11.79 21.35 -19.91
N CYS A 10 13.05 21.63 -20.28
CA CYS A 10 14.21 21.40 -19.40
C CYS A 10 14.45 22.55 -18.42
N GLY A 11 13.99 23.78 -18.73
CA GLY A 11 14.16 24.97 -17.90
C GLY A 11 13.24 25.01 -16.68
N GLU A 12 12.04 24.42 -16.76
CA GLU A 12 11.08 24.42 -15.64
C GLU A 12 11.36 23.33 -14.58
N ILE A 13 12.18 22.33 -14.89
CA ILE A 13 12.55 21.26 -13.94
C ILE A 13 13.80 21.62 -13.12
N SER A 14 14.56 22.65 -13.54
CA SER A 14 15.82 23.06 -12.88
C SER A 14 15.68 24.23 -11.91
N GLY A 15 14.50 24.76 -11.68
CA GLY A 15 14.27 26.02 -10.96
C GLY A 15 13.57 25.89 -9.61
N SER A 16 13.95 24.94 -8.72
CA SER A 16 13.54 25.02 -7.31
C SER A 16 14.41 24.18 -6.38
N THR A 17 15.71 24.46 -6.35
CA THR A 17 16.57 24.08 -5.22
C THR A 17 17.17 25.34 -4.65
N GLN A 18 16.48 25.95 -3.70
CA GLN A 18 16.99 26.75 -2.57
C GLN A 18 15.88 27.66 -2.05
N ASP A 19 14.98 27.08 -1.25
CA ASP A 19 14.31 27.86 -0.22
C ASP A 19 14.14 26.99 1.02
N GLY A 20 14.54 27.54 2.15
CA GLY A 20 14.68 26.85 3.41
C GLY A 20 13.36 26.27 3.90
N GLY A 21 13.39 24.97 4.21
CA GLY A 21 12.68 24.37 5.33
C GLY A 21 11.15 24.32 5.34
N PHE A 22 10.41 24.80 4.35
CA PHE A 22 8.94 24.77 4.37
C PHE A 22 8.39 23.71 3.42
N VAL A 23 7.74 22.69 4.00
CA VAL A 23 6.94 21.69 3.27
C VAL A 23 5.87 22.43 2.46
N THR A 24 5.85 22.27 1.13
CA THR A 24 4.87 22.92 0.26
C THR A 24 3.43 22.47 0.60
N ARG A 25 2.42 23.26 0.20
CA ARG A 25 1.00 22.91 0.41
C ARG A 25 0.68 21.54 -0.22
N GLU A 26 1.24 21.24 -1.39
CA GLU A 26 1.05 19.96 -2.07
C GLU A 26 1.66 18.79 -1.29
N GLN A 27 2.88 18.97 -0.78
CA GLN A 27 3.55 17.97 0.05
C GLN A 27 2.77 17.71 1.35
N ARG A 28 2.28 18.77 2.02
CA ARG A 28 1.42 18.63 3.22
C ARG A 28 0.16 17.82 2.90
N THR A 29 -0.50 18.11 1.78
CA THR A 29 -1.68 17.35 1.33
C THR A 29 -1.32 15.89 1.08
N GLY A 30 -0.20 15.63 0.42
CA GLY A 30 0.30 14.27 0.17
C GLY A 30 0.58 13.50 1.47
N VAL A 31 1.21 14.13 2.46
CA VAL A 31 1.45 13.54 3.79
C VAL A 31 0.14 13.23 4.50
N LEU A 32 -0.81 14.16 4.52
CA LEU A 32 -2.13 13.93 5.13
C LEU A 32 -2.86 12.76 4.48
N GLN A 33 -2.81 12.67 3.14
CA GLN A 33 -3.39 11.54 2.42
C GLN A 33 -2.71 10.22 2.78
N ALA A 34 -1.38 10.18 2.89
CA ALA A 34 -0.64 8.98 3.28
C ALA A 34 -0.94 8.56 4.73
N VAL A 35 -1.01 9.50 5.67
CA VAL A 35 -1.36 9.25 7.08
C VAL A 35 -2.80 8.72 7.19
N SER A 36 -3.75 9.34 6.49
CA SER A 36 -5.14 8.86 6.45
C SER A 36 -5.22 7.45 5.84
N ALA A 37 -4.45 7.19 4.78
CA ALA A 37 -4.36 5.85 4.19
C ALA A 37 -3.85 4.82 5.19
N ALA A 38 -2.78 5.12 5.94
CA ALA A 38 -2.24 4.25 6.99
C ALA A 38 -3.27 3.97 8.10
N GLY A 39 -4.08 4.97 8.47
CA GLY A 39 -5.19 4.79 9.41
C GLY A 39 -6.24 3.79 8.90
N PHE A 40 -6.63 3.87 7.62
CA PHE A 40 -7.53 2.89 7.02
C PHE A 40 -6.88 1.51 6.89
N PHE A 41 -5.60 1.43 6.55
CA PHE A 41 -4.87 0.16 6.48
C PHE A 41 -4.83 -0.53 7.84
N ALA A 42 -4.68 0.21 8.93
CA ALA A 42 -4.66 -0.31 10.29
C ALA A 42 -5.89 -1.17 10.66
N THR A 43 -7.05 -0.93 10.02
CA THR A 43 -8.23 -1.78 10.18
C THR A 43 -8.08 -3.15 9.53
N GLY A 44 -7.14 -3.30 8.59
CA GLY A 44 -7.02 -4.47 7.72
C GLY A 44 -6.80 -5.77 8.47
N ALA A 45 -5.85 -5.81 9.42
CA ALA A 45 -5.51 -7.04 10.16
C ALA A 45 -6.69 -7.57 10.98
N ILE A 46 -7.47 -6.70 11.62
CA ILE A 46 -8.66 -7.07 12.39
C ILE A 46 -9.74 -7.62 11.46
N LEU A 47 -9.98 -6.93 10.35
CA LEU A 47 -11.00 -7.33 9.38
C LEU A 47 -10.65 -8.65 8.67
N VAL A 48 -9.36 -8.92 8.39
CA VAL A 48 -8.93 -10.23 7.87
C VAL A 48 -9.19 -11.33 8.89
N ARG A 49 -8.93 -11.08 10.19
CA ARG A 49 -9.28 -12.05 11.25
C ARG A 49 -10.78 -12.33 11.32
N TRP A 50 -11.64 -11.33 11.11
CA TRP A 50 -13.09 -11.50 11.11
C TRP A 50 -13.62 -12.17 9.83
N ALA A 51 -12.84 -12.16 8.74
CA ALA A 51 -13.15 -12.86 7.51
C ALA A 51 -12.81 -14.39 7.56
N GLN A 52 -12.71 -14.97 8.76
CA GLN A 52 -12.41 -16.40 8.95
C GLN A 52 -13.39 -17.30 8.18
N GLY A 53 -12.85 -18.40 7.65
CA GLY A 53 -13.62 -19.33 6.80
C GLY A 53 -13.52 -19.01 5.31
N LEU A 54 -12.96 -17.86 4.93
CA LEU A 54 -12.60 -17.55 3.55
C LEU A 54 -11.11 -17.78 3.31
N SER A 55 -10.76 -18.29 2.13
CA SER A 55 -9.37 -18.44 1.71
C SER A 55 -8.74 -17.10 1.36
N PRO A 56 -7.40 -16.95 1.38
CA PRO A 56 -6.71 -15.73 0.97
C PRO A 56 -7.11 -15.24 -0.42
N VAL A 57 -7.36 -16.17 -1.35
CA VAL A 57 -7.77 -15.83 -2.72
C VAL A 57 -9.18 -15.26 -2.75
N GLU A 58 -10.11 -15.86 -2.01
CA GLU A 58 -11.50 -15.38 -1.91
C GLU A 58 -11.55 -13.98 -1.28
N ILE A 59 -10.81 -13.77 -0.18
CA ILE A 59 -10.70 -12.46 0.45
C ILE A 59 -10.12 -11.44 -0.54
N THR A 60 -9.01 -11.78 -1.21
CA THR A 60 -8.36 -10.89 -2.18
C THR A 60 -9.30 -10.53 -3.32
N SER A 61 -9.93 -11.53 -3.95
CA SER A 61 -10.82 -11.32 -5.08
C SER A 61 -12.01 -10.43 -4.71
N LEU A 62 -12.73 -10.79 -3.66
CA LEU A 62 -13.92 -10.05 -3.22
C LEU A 62 -13.58 -8.61 -2.81
N ARG A 63 -12.53 -8.42 -1.96
CA ARG A 63 -12.16 -7.07 -1.50
C ARG A 63 -11.72 -6.17 -2.64
N MET A 64 -11.00 -6.71 -3.64
CA MET A 64 -10.52 -5.92 -4.77
C MET A 64 -11.64 -5.61 -5.77
N LEU A 65 -12.53 -6.57 -6.05
CA LEU A 65 -13.69 -6.32 -6.89
C LEU A 65 -14.63 -5.28 -6.27
N LEU A 66 -15.04 -5.49 -5.03
CA LEU A 66 -15.91 -4.55 -4.31
C LEU A 66 -15.22 -3.19 -4.13
N GLY A 67 -13.94 -3.16 -3.79
CA GLY A 67 -13.17 -1.93 -3.67
C GLY A 67 -13.12 -1.14 -4.98
N GLY A 68 -12.91 -1.84 -6.10
CA GLY A 68 -12.97 -1.23 -7.44
C GLY A 68 -14.34 -0.68 -7.78
N LEU A 69 -15.42 -1.40 -7.42
CA LEU A 69 -16.80 -0.94 -7.60
C LEU A 69 -17.12 0.27 -6.71
N PHE A 70 -16.67 0.31 -5.45
CA PHE A 70 -16.86 1.48 -4.58
C PHE A 70 -16.18 2.73 -5.15
N VAL A 71 -14.95 2.58 -5.66
CA VAL A 71 -14.23 3.70 -6.28
C VAL A 71 -14.89 4.11 -7.59
N ALA A 72 -15.41 3.16 -8.38
CA ALA A 72 -16.18 3.47 -9.59
C ALA A 72 -17.47 4.23 -9.27
N ALA A 73 -18.18 3.82 -8.22
CA ALA A 73 -19.37 4.51 -7.74
C ALA A 73 -19.03 5.93 -7.25
N ALA A 74 -17.93 6.09 -6.52
CA ALA A 74 -17.45 7.41 -6.08
C ALA A 74 -17.10 8.31 -7.29
N ALA A 75 -16.47 7.77 -8.32
CA ALA A 75 -16.19 8.50 -9.56
C ALA A 75 -17.49 8.96 -10.22
N TRP A 76 -18.46 8.06 -10.33
CA TRP A 76 -19.77 8.40 -10.93
C TRP A 76 -20.49 9.49 -10.11
N CYS A 77 -20.53 9.38 -8.80
CA CYS A 77 -21.12 10.41 -7.91
C CYS A 77 -20.39 11.76 -7.99
N SER A 78 -19.09 11.76 -8.33
CA SER A 78 -18.30 12.98 -8.53
C SER A 78 -18.37 13.53 -9.96
N GLY A 79 -19.15 12.92 -10.85
CA GLY A 79 -19.24 13.31 -12.26
C GLY A 79 -18.01 12.90 -13.09
N GLU A 80 -17.09 12.09 -12.54
CA GLU A 80 -15.94 11.59 -13.27
C GLU A 80 -16.30 10.33 -14.07
N SER A 81 -15.92 10.29 -15.36
CA SER A 81 -16.11 9.10 -16.18
C SER A 81 -15.07 8.04 -15.86
N VAL A 82 -15.51 6.83 -15.54
CA VAL A 82 -14.63 5.65 -15.41
C VAL A 82 -14.28 5.03 -16.78
N LYS A 83 -14.87 5.53 -17.86
CA LYS A 83 -14.55 5.05 -19.21
C LYS A 83 -13.15 5.52 -19.60
N LEU A 84 -12.27 4.59 -19.92
CA LEU A 84 -10.92 4.86 -20.39
C LEU A 84 -10.74 4.31 -21.81
N PRO A 85 -9.91 4.97 -22.62
CA PRO A 85 -9.48 4.41 -23.91
C PRO A 85 -8.83 3.03 -23.73
N ALA A 86 -9.03 2.13 -24.70
CA ALA A 86 -8.47 0.78 -24.64
C ALA A 86 -6.93 0.77 -24.47
N ALA A 87 -6.23 1.76 -25.02
CA ALA A 87 -4.80 1.93 -24.84
C ALA A 87 -4.41 2.18 -23.37
N ASP A 88 -5.19 2.97 -22.63
CA ASP A 88 -4.93 3.25 -21.22
C ASP A 88 -5.29 2.02 -20.37
N LEU A 89 -6.40 1.34 -20.65
CA LEU A 89 -6.75 0.08 -19.98
C LEU A 89 -5.63 -0.96 -20.11
N ARG A 90 -5.07 -1.15 -21.32
CA ARG A 90 -3.96 -2.09 -21.54
C ARG A 90 -2.74 -1.76 -20.69
N ARG A 91 -2.49 -0.49 -20.40
CA ARG A 91 -1.37 -0.06 -19.52
C ARG A 91 -1.67 -0.29 -18.04
N LEU A 92 -2.96 -0.25 -17.64
CA LEU A 92 -3.35 -0.49 -16.26
C LEU A 92 -3.39 -1.99 -15.91
N ILE A 93 -3.59 -2.89 -16.88
CA ILE A 93 -3.63 -4.33 -16.64
C ILE A 93 -2.39 -4.83 -15.87
N PRO A 94 -1.13 -4.61 -16.30
CA PRO A 94 0.03 -5.10 -15.56
C PRO A 94 0.12 -4.50 -14.15
N ILE A 95 -0.30 -3.23 -13.97
CA ILE A 95 -0.31 -2.58 -12.68
C ILE A 95 -1.34 -3.24 -11.75
N GLY A 96 -2.54 -3.53 -12.27
CA GLY A 96 -3.58 -4.24 -11.54
C GLY A 96 -3.20 -5.68 -11.19
N LEU A 97 -2.54 -6.40 -12.10
CA LEU A 97 -2.00 -7.75 -11.82
C LEU A 97 -0.97 -7.74 -10.69
N ILE A 98 -0.06 -6.77 -10.70
CA ILE A 98 0.95 -6.61 -9.64
C ILE A 98 0.28 -6.22 -8.30
N ALA A 99 -0.74 -5.36 -8.34
CA ALA A 99 -1.54 -5.04 -7.15
C ALA A 99 -2.27 -6.26 -6.60
N GLY A 100 -2.84 -7.10 -7.48
CA GLY A 100 -3.46 -8.38 -7.12
C GLY A 100 -2.47 -9.37 -6.51
N LEU A 101 -1.28 -9.49 -7.11
CA LEU A 101 -0.18 -10.32 -6.60
C LEU A 101 0.28 -9.84 -5.21
N HIS A 102 0.45 -8.52 -5.03
CA HIS A 102 0.76 -7.95 -3.72
C HIS A 102 -0.27 -8.36 -2.67
N MET A 103 -1.56 -8.17 -2.96
CA MET A 103 -2.64 -8.48 -2.02
C MET A 103 -2.71 -9.98 -1.72
N LEU A 104 -2.62 -10.82 -2.74
CA LEU A 104 -2.66 -12.27 -2.58
C LEU A 104 -1.47 -12.77 -1.76
N ALA A 105 -0.28 -12.28 -2.05
CA ALA A 105 0.94 -12.64 -1.32
C ALA A 105 0.88 -12.16 0.15
N PHE A 106 0.39 -10.94 0.39
CA PHE A 106 0.23 -10.39 1.75
C PHE A 106 -0.79 -11.19 2.58
N ILE A 107 -1.99 -11.43 2.04
CA ILE A 107 -3.03 -12.19 2.75
C ILE A 107 -2.61 -13.66 2.87
N GLY A 108 -1.94 -14.21 1.86
CA GLY A 108 -1.37 -15.55 1.90
C GLY A 108 -0.32 -15.69 3.00
N ALA A 109 0.58 -14.73 3.15
CA ALA A 109 1.60 -14.74 4.21
C ALA A 109 0.97 -14.87 5.60
N LEU A 110 -0.11 -14.14 5.88
CA LEU A 110 -0.85 -14.20 7.15
C LEU A 110 -1.39 -15.61 7.48
N SER A 111 -1.54 -16.49 6.48
CA SER A 111 -1.99 -17.87 6.67
C SER A 111 -0.85 -18.84 7.00
N PHE A 112 0.40 -18.46 6.74
CA PHE A 112 1.57 -19.33 6.87
C PHE A 112 2.55 -18.90 7.95
N THR A 113 2.63 -17.58 8.24
CA THR A 113 3.51 -17.03 9.28
C THR A 113 2.72 -16.12 10.24
N SER A 114 3.40 -15.59 11.26
CA SER A 114 2.77 -14.68 12.21
C SER A 114 2.44 -13.32 11.57
N VAL A 115 1.46 -12.60 12.14
CA VAL A 115 1.14 -11.24 11.72
C VAL A 115 2.39 -10.35 11.83
N ALA A 116 3.18 -10.55 12.89
CA ALA A 116 4.41 -9.81 13.13
C ALA A 116 5.43 -10.00 12.00
N HIS A 117 5.72 -11.26 11.60
CA HIS A 117 6.60 -11.56 10.48
C HIS A 117 6.08 -11.01 9.16
N THR A 118 4.78 -11.25 8.87
CA THR A 118 4.15 -10.74 7.65
C THR A 118 4.32 -9.23 7.53
N LEU A 119 4.00 -8.47 8.58
CA LEU A 119 4.08 -7.01 8.55
C LEU A 119 5.54 -6.54 8.48
N THR A 120 6.44 -7.11 9.29
CA THR A 120 7.87 -6.74 9.27
C THR A 120 8.46 -6.90 7.88
N LEU A 121 8.24 -8.04 7.23
CA LEU A 121 8.81 -8.32 5.92
C LEU A 121 8.09 -7.55 4.80
N THR A 122 6.77 -7.40 4.84
CA THR A 122 6.03 -6.60 3.86
C THR A 122 6.44 -5.12 3.93
N TYR A 123 6.68 -4.59 5.13
CA TYR A 123 7.11 -3.21 5.30
C TYR A 123 8.61 -2.96 5.03
N THR A 124 9.34 -3.94 4.51
CA THR A 124 10.61 -3.69 3.82
C THR A 124 10.42 -3.05 2.43
N ALA A 125 9.18 -2.90 1.94
CA ALA A 125 8.85 -2.27 0.67
C ALA A 125 9.55 -0.92 0.41
N PRO A 126 9.72 0.01 1.37
CA PRO A 126 10.47 1.24 1.15
C PRO A 126 11.92 1.03 0.69
N LEU A 127 12.59 -0.06 1.10
CA LEU A 127 13.93 -0.40 0.60
C LEU A 127 13.88 -0.80 -0.87
N PHE A 128 12.91 -1.63 -1.25
CA PHE A 128 12.72 -2.03 -2.66
C PHE A 128 12.33 -0.83 -3.52
N VAL A 129 11.47 0.07 -3.01
CA VAL A 129 11.14 1.34 -3.70
C VAL A 129 12.40 2.17 -3.91
N ALA A 130 13.23 2.35 -2.87
CA ALA A 130 14.47 3.12 -2.96
C ALA A 130 15.44 2.52 -3.98
N ALA A 131 15.66 1.19 -3.93
CA ALA A 131 16.51 0.48 -4.86
C ALA A 131 16.00 0.58 -6.31
N LEU A 132 14.72 0.29 -6.54
CA LEU A 132 14.10 0.33 -7.86
C LEU A 132 14.02 1.77 -8.42
N SER A 133 13.77 2.79 -7.58
CA SER A 133 13.79 4.19 -8.01
C SER A 133 15.17 4.57 -8.53
N ARG A 134 16.25 4.13 -7.85
CA ARG A 134 17.62 4.37 -8.32
C ARG A 134 17.92 3.64 -9.64
N LEU A 135 17.49 2.39 -9.77
CA LEU A 135 17.79 1.55 -10.94
C LEU A 135 16.95 1.94 -12.16
N VAL A 136 15.65 2.20 -11.98
CA VAL A 136 14.69 2.40 -13.08
C VAL A 136 14.50 3.89 -13.40
N LEU A 137 14.35 4.73 -12.37
CA LEU A 137 14.07 6.16 -12.53
C LEU A 137 15.33 7.01 -12.47
N ARG A 138 16.48 6.42 -12.07
CA ARG A 138 17.76 7.11 -11.83
C ARG A 138 17.64 8.26 -10.81
N GLU A 139 16.64 8.18 -9.93
CA GLU A 139 16.42 9.12 -8.83
C GLU A 139 17.18 8.65 -7.59
N THR A 140 17.79 9.58 -6.86
CA THR A 140 18.51 9.29 -5.61
C THR A 140 17.77 9.92 -4.44
N LEU A 141 17.61 9.16 -3.37
CA LEU A 141 17.10 9.68 -2.12
C LEU A 141 18.22 10.39 -1.34
N PRO A 142 17.93 11.50 -0.66
CA PRO A 142 18.88 12.14 0.24
C PRO A 142 19.25 11.19 1.39
N ARG A 143 20.47 11.30 1.91
CA ARG A 143 21.01 10.44 2.99
C ARG A 143 20.09 10.40 4.21
N ARG A 144 19.48 11.51 4.58
CA ARG A 144 18.53 11.61 5.70
C ARG A 144 17.28 10.73 5.47
N SER A 145 16.75 10.67 4.24
CA SER A 145 15.60 9.81 3.93
C SER A 145 15.98 8.33 3.99
N LEU A 146 17.20 7.97 3.54
CA LEU A 146 17.71 6.59 3.70
C LEU A 146 17.87 6.23 5.19
N LEU A 147 18.38 7.15 6.01
CA LEU A 147 18.47 6.96 7.46
C LEU A 147 17.06 6.82 8.07
N GLY A 148 16.11 7.67 7.68
CA GLY A 148 14.72 7.56 8.12
C GLY A 148 14.08 6.23 7.78
N ILE A 149 14.31 5.71 6.56
CA ILE A 149 13.85 4.39 6.14
C ILE A 149 14.50 3.31 7.01
N ALA A 150 15.81 3.37 7.25
CA ALA A 150 16.52 2.38 8.07
C ALA A 150 16.01 2.36 9.52
N VAL A 151 15.84 3.55 10.14
CA VAL A 151 15.28 3.68 11.50
C VAL A 151 13.83 3.17 11.56
N GLY A 152 13.01 3.53 10.57
CA GLY A 152 11.63 3.07 10.50
C GLY A 152 11.52 1.54 10.40
N LEU A 153 12.36 0.92 9.55
CA LEU A 153 12.39 -0.54 9.41
C LEU A 153 12.93 -1.25 10.65
N ALA A 154 13.94 -0.69 11.30
CA ALA A 154 14.41 -1.20 12.60
C ALA A 154 13.28 -1.12 13.63
N GLY A 155 12.48 -0.04 13.61
CA GLY A 155 11.29 0.11 14.44
C GLY A 155 10.24 -0.98 14.17
N VAL A 156 9.95 -1.28 12.91
CA VAL A 156 9.03 -2.38 12.56
C VAL A 156 9.56 -3.73 13.05
N ALA A 157 10.86 -3.99 12.92
CA ALA A 157 11.47 -5.23 13.40
C ALA A 157 11.39 -5.35 14.94
N VAL A 158 11.67 -4.26 15.68
CA VAL A 158 11.51 -4.22 17.15
C VAL A 158 10.05 -4.44 17.55
N LEU A 159 9.12 -3.80 16.86
CA LEU A 159 7.68 -3.90 17.10
C LEU A 159 7.17 -5.35 16.91
N ALA A 160 7.65 -6.03 15.87
CA ALA A 160 7.32 -7.42 15.58
C ALA A 160 7.80 -8.38 16.67
N GLY A 161 8.88 -8.03 17.36
CA GLY A 161 9.54 -8.91 18.33
C GLY A 161 10.37 -9.99 17.64
N PHE A 162 10.96 -10.86 18.48
CA PHE A 162 11.80 -11.96 18.02
C PHE A 162 11.06 -13.29 18.14
N GLU A 163 10.90 -14.02 17.04
CA GLU A 163 10.33 -15.37 17.05
C GLU A 163 11.45 -16.42 16.93
N PRO A 164 11.69 -17.23 17.99
CA PRO A 164 12.90 -18.06 18.05
C PRO A 164 12.84 -19.35 17.24
N ARG A 165 11.69 -19.67 16.62
CA ARG A 165 11.47 -20.93 15.89
C ARG A 165 11.01 -20.72 14.46
N LEU A 166 11.92 -20.93 13.50
CA LEU A 166 11.59 -20.96 12.07
C LEU A 166 11.17 -22.37 11.66
N THR A 167 9.92 -22.52 11.24
CA THR A 167 9.41 -23.73 10.61
C THR A 167 9.38 -23.57 9.08
N ARG A 168 9.34 -24.69 8.34
CA ARG A 168 9.17 -24.62 6.86
C ARG A 168 7.91 -23.86 6.45
N ARG A 169 6.84 -24.00 7.22
CA ARG A 169 5.58 -23.28 7.01
C ARG A 169 5.78 -21.77 7.18
N MET A 170 6.46 -21.33 8.23
CA MET A 170 6.78 -19.91 8.46
C MET A 170 7.65 -19.36 7.34
N LEU A 171 8.67 -20.09 6.91
CA LEU A 171 9.52 -19.67 5.81
C LEU A 171 8.72 -19.43 4.51
N THR A 172 7.72 -20.26 4.23
CA THR A 172 6.80 -20.02 3.09
C THR A 172 6.05 -18.70 3.26
N GLY A 173 5.52 -18.41 4.46
CA GLY A 173 4.85 -17.15 4.78
C GLY A 173 5.79 -15.95 4.65
N ASP A 174 7.01 -16.08 5.15
CA ASP A 174 8.03 -15.03 5.10
C ASP A 174 8.42 -14.71 3.63
N LEU A 175 8.58 -15.74 2.79
CA LEU A 175 8.83 -15.55 1.35
C LEU A 175 7.65 -14.86 0.65
N LEU A 176 6.41 -15.22 1.00
CA LEU A 176 5.22 -14.53 0.50
C LEU A 176 5.19 -13.06 0.95
N ALA A 177 5.56 -12.77 2.20
CA ALA A 177 5.62 -11.40 2.71
C ALA A 177 6.67 -10.55 1.98
N VAL A 178 7.85 -11.12 1.69
CA VAL A 178 8.87 -10.45 0.86
C VAL A 178 8.38 -10.26 -0.57
N ALA A 179 7.72 -11.26 -1.16
CA ALA A 179 7.11 -11.12 -2.49
C ALA A 179 6.04 -10.02 -2.51
N ALA A 180 5.24 -9.89 -1.44
CA ALA A 180 4.29 -8.81 -1.28
C ALA A 180 5.00 -7.44 -1.22
N ALA A 181 6.12 -7.32 -0.49
CA ALA A 181 6.91 -6.09 -0.42
C ALA A 181 7.46 -5.67 -1.80
N VAL A 182 8.02 -6.61 -2.56
CA VAL A 182 8.52 -6.36 -3.91
C VAL A 182 7.39 -5.95 -4.86
N ALA A 183 6.27 -6.69 -4.83
CA ALA A 183 5.10 -6.37 -5.65
C ALA A 183 4.52 -4.99 -5.30
N PHE A 184 4.49 -4.61 -4.02
CA PHE A 184 4.04 -3.27 -3.60
C PHE A 184 4.98 -2.17 -4.08
N ALA A 185 6.30 -2.40 -4.04
CA ALA A 185 7.27 -1.47 -4.58
C ALA A 185 7.12 -1.31 -6.11
N LEU A 186 6.96 -2.41 -6.85
CA LEU A 186 6.71 -2.38 -8.28
C LEU A 186 5.41 -1.65 -8.62
N TYR A 187 4.31 -1.95 -7.91
CA TYR A 187 3.04 -1.24 -8.05
C TYR A 187 3.20 0.27 -7.84
N SER A 188 3.93 0.66 -6.79
CA SER A 188 4.16 2.06 -6.45
C SER A 188 4.91 2.81 -7.55
N LEU A 189 5.88 2.16 -8.19
CA LEU A 189 6.74 2.77 -9.21
C LEU A 189 6.13 2.72 -10.62
N LEU A 190 5.67 1.55 -11.05
CA LEU A 190 5.15 1.36 -12.42
C LEU A 190 3.88 2.18 -12.65
N GLY A 191 3.05 2.34 -11.62
CA GLY A 191 1.86 3.19 -11.71
C GLY A 191 2.15 4.69 -11.79
N ARG A 192 3.39 5.15 -11.58
CA ARG A 192 3.71 6.59 -11.44
C ARG A 192 3.30 7.41 -12.68
N ARG A 193 3.66 6.94 -13.88
CA ARG A 193 3.30 7.63 -15.14
C ARG A 193 1.80 7.67 -15.36
N GLU A 194 1.13 6.56 -15.14
CA GLU A 194 -0.30 6.44 -15.40
C GLU A 194 -1.12 7.23 -14.35
N ARG A 195 -0.66 7.26 -13.09
CA ARG A 195 -1.26 8.11 -12.06
C ARG A 195 -1.15 9.61 -12.35
N ALA A 196 -0.13 10.06 -13.10
CA ALA A 196 0.00 11.45 -13.52
C ALA A 196 -0.94 11.81 -14.69
N ARG A 197 -1.30 10.83 -15.53
CA ARG A 197 -2.08 11.02 -16.75
C ARG A 197 -3.58 10.77 -16.58
N ILE A 198 -3.93 9.74 -15.81
CA ILE A 198 -5.31 9.28 -15.63
C ILE A 198 -5.85 9.87 -14.33
N PRO A 199 -7.08 10.41 -14.29
CA PRO A 199 -7.70 10.85 -13.04
C PRO A 199 -7.67 9.78 -11.96
N LEU A 200 -7.67 10.19 -10.68
CA LEU A 200 -7.39 9.29 -9.56
C LEU A 200 -8.41 8.14 -9.47
N LEU A 201 -9.70 8.49 -9.50
CA LEU A 201 -10.75 7.51 -9.27
C LEU A 201 -10.87 6.49 -10.43
N PRO A 202 -10.86 6.88 -11.72
CA PRO A 202 -10.77 5.93 -12.83
C PRO A 202 -9.53 5.04 -12.76
N TYR A 203 -8.34 5.60 -12.44
CA TYR A 203 -7.13 4.82 -12.27
C TYR A 203 -7.28 3.75 -11.19
N ALA A 204 -7.69 4.16 -9.98
CA ALA A 204 -7.81 3.26 -8.84
C ALA A 204 -8.88 2.18 -9.08
N SER A 205 -10.03 2.56 -9.62
CA SER A 205 -11.12 1.64 -9.98
C SER A 205 -10.63 0.52 -10.89
N TRP A 206 -10.01 0.86 -12.03
CA TRP A 206 -9.55 -0.15 -12.99
C TRP A 206 -8.40 -1.01 -12.47
N VAL A 207 -7.48 -0.44 -11.68
CA VAL A 207 -6.42 -1.22 -11.04
C VAL A 207 -6.99 -2.25 -10.08
N TYR A 208 -7.96 -1.85 -9.23
CA TYR A 208 -8.57 -2.78 -8.27
C TYR A 208 -9.47 -3.80 -8.96
N LEU A 209 -10.27 -3.41 -9.94
CA LEU A 209 -11.07 -4.35 -10.73
C LEU A 209 -10.18 -5.38 -11.45
N THR A 210 -9.10 -4.94 -12.06
CA THR A 210 -8.15 -5.86 -12.72
C THR A 210 -7.54 -6.84 -11.72
N ALA A 211 -7.14 -6.37 -10.54
CA ALA A 211 -6.62 -7.22 -9.47
C ALA A 211 -7.65 -8.27 -9.02
N GLY A 212 -8.90 -7.84 -8.81
CA GLY A 212 -9.99 -8.71 -8.39
C GLY A 212 -10.38 -9.71 -9.48
N LEU A 213 -10.51 -9.28 -10.74
CA LEU A 213 -10.82 -10.15 -11.87
C LEU A 213 -9.74 -11.19 -12.13
N ALA A 214 -8.47 -10.84 -11.95
CA ALA A 214 -7.36 -11.77 -12.12
C ALA A 214 -7.36 -12.89 -11.05
N THR A 215 -7.86 -12.60 -9.85
CA THR A 215 -7.93 -13.57 -8.75
C THR A 215 -9.28 -14.31 -8.69
N ALA A 216 -10.34 -13.78 -9.33
CA ALA A 216 -11.69 -14.35 -9.31
C ALA A 216 -11.80 -15.81 -9.77
N PRO A 217 -11.10 -16.27 -10.84
CA PRO A 217 -11.15 -17.67 -11.26
C PRO A 217 -10.69 -18.65 -10.17
N PHE A 218 -9.79 -18.22 -9.30
CA PHE A 218 -9.27 -19.04 -8.20
C PHE A 218 -10.15 -18.96 -6.93
N ALA A 219 -11.15 -18.07 -6.91
CA ALA A 219 -12.11 -17.89 -5.82
C ALA A 219 -13.42 -18.64 -6.06
N LEU A 220 -13.52 -19.44 -7.13
CA LEU A 220 -14.75 -20.19 -7.49
C LEU A 220 -15.19 -21.19 -6.42
N GLY A 221 -14.28 -21.63 -5.54
CA GLY A 221 -14.62 -22.47 -4.37
C GLY A 221 -15.59 -21.81 -3.40
N LEU A 222 -15.82 -20.49 -3.50
CA LEU A 222 -16.84 -19.76 -2.75
C LEU A 222 -18.27 -20.14 -3.19
N LEU A 223 -18.43 -20.51 -4.47
CA LEU A 223 -19.70 -20.89 -5.02
C LEU A 223 -20.10 -22.27 -4.51
N GLY A 224 -21.31 -22.37 -3.98
CA GLY A 224 -21.87 -23.64 -3.52
C GLY A 224 -21.58 -24.04 -2.07
N ARG A 225 -20.91 -23.18 -1.28
CA ARG A 225 -20.77 -23.38 0.17
C ARG A 225 -21.43 -22.24 0.96
N PRO A 226 -22.01 -22.54 2.14
CA PRO A 226 -22.51 -21.48 3.02
C PRO A 226 -21.34 -20.64 3.54
N VAL A 227 -21.48 -19.32 3.49
CA VAL A 227 -20.50 -18.37 4.02
C VAL A 227 -21.12 -17.64 5.19
N ASN A 228 -20.36 -17.47 6.27
CA ASN A 228 -20.80 -16.72 7.43
C ASN A 228 -21.02 -15.24 7.04
N ILE A 229 -22.19 -14.70 7.38
CA ILE A 229 -22.53 -13.30 7.11
C ILE A 229 -21.55 -12.32 7.73
N GLY A 230 -20.99 -12.63 8.91
CA GLY A 230 -19.96 -11.85 9.56
C GLY A 230 -18.66 -11.79 8.74
N ALA A 231 -18.27 -12.92 8.11
CA ALA A 231 -17.11 -12.95 7.23
C ALA A 231 -17.33 -12.11 5.96
N LEU A 232 -18.54 -12.15 5.39
CA LEU A 232 -18.89 -11.28 4.25
C LEU A 232 -18.90 -9.81 4.64
N ALA A 233 -19.44 -9.45 5.81
CA ALA A 233 -19.41 -8.09 6.33
C ALA A 233 -17.98 -7.60 6.55
N ALA A 234 -17.09 -8.47 7.07
CA ALA A 234 -15.67 -8.16 7.23
C ALA A 234 -14.99 -7.89 5.88
N VAL A 235 -15.26 -8.70 4.86
CA VAL A 235 -14.73 -8.49 3.50
C VAL A 235 -15.29 -7.21 2.87
N PHE A 236 -16.57 -6.91 3.08
CA PHE A 236 -17.17 -5.64 2.64
C PHE A 236 -16.45 -4.45 3.30
N ALA A 237 -16.20 -4.51 4.60
CA ALA A 237 -15.42 -3.50 5.32
C ALA A 237 -13.96 -3.41 4.82
N LEU A 238 -13.31 -4.56 4.53
CA LEU A 238 -11.99 -4.60 3.88
C LEU A 238 -12.00 -3.94 2.50
N ALA A 239 -13.06 -4.12 1.74
CA ALA A 239 -13.20 -3.48 0.43
C ALA A 239 -13.39 -1.97 0.55
N LEU A 240 -14.15 -1.51 1.53
CA LEU A 240 -14.44 -0.10 1.74
C LEU A 240 -13.26 0.63 2.38
N PHE A 241 -12.83 0.21 3.59
CA PHE A 241 -11.85 0.96 4.37
C PHE A 241 -10.42 0.81 3.84
N PRO A 242 -9.73 -0.32 3.92
CA PRO A 242 -8.35 -0.36 3.43
C PRO A 242 -8.24 -0.33 1.90
N SER A 243 -9.21 -0.89 1.13
CA SER A 243 -9.07 -0.91 -0.33
C SER A 243 -9.56 0.37 -0.98
N ALA A 244 -10.86 0.69 -0.91
CA ALA A 244 -11.42 1.85 -1.61
C ALA A 244 -10.90 3.17 -1.03
N LEU A 245 -10.92 3.36 0.27
CA LEU A 245 -10.45 4.59 0.90
C LEU A 245 -8.93 4.59 1.06
N GLY A 246 -8.36 3.58 1.73
CA GLY A 246 -6.94 3.52 2.06
C GLY A 246 -6.05 3.54 0.83
N HIS A 247 -6.19 2.58 -0.07
CA HIS A 247 -5.35 2.53 -1.28
C HIS A 247 -5.60 3.69 -2.24
N THR A 248 -6.82 4.27 -2.30
CA THR A 248 -7.07 5.45 -3.14
C THR A 248 -6.37 6.68 -2.57
N LEU A 249 -6.42 6.90 -1.25
CA LEU A 249 -5.65 7.97 -0.59
C LEU A 249 -4.14 7.75 -0.72
N TYR A 250 -3.67 6.52 -0.60
CA TYR A 250 -2.28 6.17 -0.86
C TYR A 250 -1.86 6.52 -2.31
N ASN A 251 -2.68 6.18 -3.31
CA ASN A 251 -2.44 6.58 -4.70
C ASN A 251 -2.47 8.10 -4.89
N ALA A 252 -3.33 8.81 -4.17
CA ALA A 252 -3.35 10.27 -4.17
C ALA A 252 -2.05 10.86 -3.59
N ALA A 253 -1.52 10.27 -2.51
CA ALA A 253 -0.23 10.67 -1.93
C ALA A 253 0.94 10.40 -2.89
N LEU A 254 0.93 9.27 -3.62
CA LEU A 254 1.94 8.93 -4.63
C LEU A 254 1.97 9.89 -5.84
N ARG A 255 0.94 10.71 -6.04
CA ARG A 255 0.95 11.78 -7.04
C ARG A 255 1.74 13.01 -6.60
N ARG A 256 1.89 13.20 -5.29
CA ARG A 256 2.44 14.41 -4.66
C ARG A 256 3.79 14.22 -4.01
N LEU A 257 4.14 12.98 -3.69
CA LEU A 257 5.33 12.64 -2.91
C LEU A 257 6.17 11.59 -3.65
N HIS A 258 7.48 11.59 -3.39
CA HIS A 258 8.33 10.49 -3.83
C HIS A 258 7.82 9.16 -3.23
N PRO A 259 7.75 8.06 -4.00
CA PRO A 259 7.12 6.81 -3.57
C PRO A 259 7.63 6.24 -2.24
N SER A 260 8.90 6.49 -1.89
CA SER A 260 9.47 6.03 -0.61
C SER A 260 8.77 6.65 0.61
N ILE A 261 8.25 7.89 0.51
CA ILE A 261 7.60 8.59 1.63
C ILE A 261 6.24 7.97 1.96
N PRO A 262 5.27 7.85 1.02
CA PRO A 262 4.02 7.16 1.32
C PRO A 262 4.21 5.70 1.75
N ASN A 263 5.20 4.98 1.18
CA ASN A 263 5.53 3.62 1.60
C ASN A 263 6.01 3.56 3.06
N LEU A 264 6.86 4.51 3.48
CA LEU A 264 7.31 4.56 4.86
C LEU A 264 6.17 4.97 5.81
N ILE A 265 5.32 5.93 5.43
CA ILE A 265 4.14 6.31 6.21
C ILE A 265 3.18 5.12 6.34
N ALA A 266 3.02 4.30 5.30
CA ALA A 266 2.18 3.12 5.34
C ALA A 266 2.62 2.11 6.41
N THR A 267 3.90 2.09 6.84
CA THR A 267 4.35 1.26 7.96
C THR A 267 3.60 1.55 9.26
N GLN A 268 2.98 2.74 9.37
CA GLN A 268 2.16 3.12 10.53
C GLN A 268 0.83 2.32 10.60
N GLU A 269 0.49 1.55 9.59
CA GLU A 269 -0.55 0.51 9.68
C GLU A 269 -0.36 -0.38 10.91
N VAL A 270 0.90 -0.77 11.18
CA VAL A 270 1.23 -1.63 12.33
C VAL A 270 0.98 -0.90 13.64
N THR A 271 1.44 0.35 13.75
CA THR A 271 1.22 1.20 14.93
C THR A 271 -0.27 1.42 15.16
N GLY A 272 -1.01 1.74 14.08
CA GLY A 272 -2.46 1.92 14.13
C GLY A 272 -3.20 0.63 14.48
N GLY A 273 -2.75 -0.51 13.96
CA GLY A 273 -3.31 -1.83 14.27
C GLY A 273 -3.17 -2.19 15.75
N ILE A 274 -2.01 -1.89 16.36
CA ILE A 274 -1.78 -2.08 17.81
C ILE A 274 -2.71 -1.17 18.62
N LEU A 275 -2.83 0.09 18.23
CA LEU A 275 -3.73 1.04 18.89
C LEU A 275 -5.17 0.56 18.82
N LEU A 276 -5.63 0.10 17.66
CA LEU A 276 -6.98 -0.46 17.49
C LEU A 276 -7.19 -1.75 18.29
N ALA A 277 -6.19 -2.63 18.36
CA ALA A 277 -6.25 -3.84 19.17
C ALA A 277 -6.36 -3.50 20.67
N TRP A 278 -5.60 -2.50 21.13
CA TRP A 278 -5.71 -1.99 22.50
C TRP A 278 -7.09 -1.41 22.80
N LEU A 279 -7.60 -0.55 21.92
CA LEU A 279 -8.89 0.14 22.14
C LEU A 279 -10.11 -0.79 21.98
N LEU A 280 -10.09 -1.70 20.99
CA LEU A 280 -11.25 -2.51 20.63
C LEU A 280 -11.23 -3.91 21.25
N LEU A 281 -10.04 -4.47 21.46
CA LEU A 281 -9.88 -5.81 22.02
C LEU A 281 -9.34 -5.80 23.47
N HIS A 282 -9.06 -4.60 24.01
CA HIS A 282 -8.46 -4.39 25.33
C HIS A 282 -7.12 -5.13 25.51
N GLU A 283 -6.40 -5.40 24.42
CA GLU A 283 -5.07 -6.01 24.44
C GLU A 283 -4.02 -4.96 24.78
N THR A 284 -3.37 -5.08 25.96
CA THR A 284 -2.31 -4.16 26.36
C THR A 284 -1.06 -4.39 25.49
N PRO A 285 -0.56 -3.35 24.78
CA PRO A 285 0.62 -3.52 23.92
C PRO A 285 1.88 -3.80 24.77
N PRO A 286 2.70 -4.76 24.38
CA PRO A 286 3.96 -5.03 25.04
C PRO A 286 4.97 -3.90 24.78
N TRP A 287 6.02 -3.80 25.63
CA TRP A 287 7.01 -2.72 25.54
C TRP A 287 7.74 -2.64 24.21
N ASN A 288 8.06 -3.78 23.59
CA ASN A 288 8.67 -3.80 22.25
C ASN A 288 7.75 -3.17 21.19
N ALA A 289 6.42 -3.34 21.31
CA ALA A 289 5.48 -2.71 20.40
C ALA A 289 5.48 -1.19 20.55
N LEU A 290 5.52 -0.66 21.78
CA LEU A 290 5.62 0.78 22.05
C LEU A 290 6.96 1.37 21.57
N ALA A 291 8.07 0.69 21.86
CA ALA A 291 9.40 1.11 21.43
C ALA A 291 9.52 1.12 19.90
N GLY A 292 9.07 0.05 19.24
CA GLY A 292 9.08 -0.06 17.79
C GLY A 292 8.18 0.98 17.11
N ALA A 293 6.99 1.25 17.65
CA ALA A 293 6.10 2.31 17.17
C ALA A 293 6.79 3.70 17.26
N GLY A 294 7.45 4.01 18.37
CA GLY A 294 8.23 5.23 18.50
C GLY A 294 9.35 5.35 17.45
N MET A 295 10.09 4.27 17.20
CA MET A 295 11.13 4.22 16.17
C MET A 295 10.56 4.41 14.75
N THR A 296 9.42 3.79 14.42
CA THR A 296 8.79 3.98 13.10
C THR A 296 8.36 5.42 12.89
N LEU A 297 7.78 6.06 13.90
CA LEU A 297 7.42 7.49 13.87
C LEU A 297 8.64 8.40 13.70
N LEU A 298 9.73 8.11 14.40
CA LEU A 298 11.01 8.83 14.23
C LEU A 298 11.54 8.69 12.80
N GLY A 299 11.51 7.48 12.23
CA GLY A 299 11.91 7.21 10.85
C GLY A 299 11.10 8.03 9.84
N VAL A 300 9.78 8.09 10.00
CA VAL A 300 8.91 8.96 9.19
C VAL A 300 9.30 10.44 9.34
N GLY A 301 9.48 10.91 10.58
CA GLY A 301 9.89 12.29 10.87
C GLY A 301 11.22 12.70 10.22
N LEU A 302 12.22 11.80 10.23
CA LEU A 302 13.51 12.01 9.56
C LEU A 302 13.38 12.09 8.04
N THR A 303 12.45 11.35 7.46
CA THR A 303 12.24 11.30 6.00
C THR A 303 11.50 12.54 5.50
N LEU A 304 10.67 13.17 6.32
CA LEU A 304 9.88 14.34 5.97
C LEU A 304 10.63 15.68 6.14
N ARG A 305 11.77 15.69 6.83
CA ARG A 305 12.66 16.85 6.99
C ARG A 305 13.67 16.91 5.85
#